data_d07ffc44c4262f1d4a0496552602579d
#
_entry.id   d07ffc44c4262f1d4a0496552602579d
#
_cell.length_a   1.000
_cell.length_b   1.000
_cell.length_c   1.000
_cell.angle_alpha   90.00
_cell.angle_beta   90.00
_cell.angle_gamma   90.00
#
_symmetry.space_group_name_H-M   'P 1'
#
loop_
_entity.id
_entity.type
_entity.pdbx_description
1 polymer ?
#
loop_
_entity_poly.entity_id
_entity_poly.type
_entity_poly.pdbx_seq_one_letter_code
_entity_poly.pdbx_strand_id
1 'polypeptide(L)'
;INLFRDDRVLASYGFTFGFAIVSTILVNVIALAIALGLNSKIKFQAAFRGVFFIPYVLAILIIGYVFNYLFANSFPAVFTALGLPGLSGNLLASPDFAWIGIVITTVWQAAAFNVILYLAGLQTISADLYEAAAIDGASGWRRFRSITFPLIGAYFTINMVLSFKSFLQVFDQIVALTAGGPGTSTESIALVIFRGGFQGGEYGYQMANAVVYLFVIIIVSFLQLRILQRREASFS
;
A
#
# COMPACT_ATOMS: atom_id res chain seq x y z
N ILE A 1 -27.32 14.88 -12.72
CA ILE A 1 -25.89 14.54 -12.53
C ILE A 1 -25.77 13.05 -12.77
N ASN A 2 -25.25 12.64 -13.94
CA ASN A 2 -25.20 11.23 -14.35
C ASN A 2 -24.06 10.43 -13.68
N LEU A 3 -23.17 11.09 -12.93
CA LEU A 3 -21.99 10.49 -12.31
C LEU A 3 -22.32 9.26 -11.44
N PHE A 4 -23.39 9.34 -10.64
CA PHE A 4 -23.84 8.25 -9.75
C PHE A 4 -24.67 7.17 -10.46
N ARG A 5 -24.81 7.25 -11.79
CA ARG A 5 -25.48 6.28 -12.64
C ARG A 5 -24.57 5.68 -13.70
N ASP A 6 -23.30 6.12 -13.71
CA ASP A 6 -22.29 5.63 -14.63
C ASP A 6 -21.62 4.39 -14.04
N ASP A 7 -21.95 3.23 -14.56
CA ASP A 7 -21.46 1.93 -14.05
C ASP A 7 -19.93 1.84 -14.09
N ARG A 8 -19.27 2.45 -15.08
CA ARG A 8 -17.80 2.47 -15.19
C ARG A 8 -17.18 3.32 -14.06
N VAL A 9 -17.76 4.46 -13.78
CA VAL A 9 -17.33 5.33 -12.67
C VAL A 9 -17.54 4.60 -11.36
N LEU A 10 -18.72 4.03 -11.11
CA LEU A 10 -18.99 3.29 -9.87
C LEU A 10 -18.05 2.09 -9.69
N ALA A 11 -17.79 1.33 -10.76
CA ALA A 11 -16.83 0.22 -10.72
C ALA A 11 -15.42 0.69 -10.37
N SER A 12 -14.97 1.83 -10.93
CA SER A 12 -13.66 2.41 -10.62
C SER A 12 -13.53 2.89 -9.16
N TYR A 13 -14.63 3.40 -8.58
CA TYR A 13 -14.69 3.70 -7.14
C TYR A 13 -14.54 2.41 -6.32
N GLY A 14 -15.30 1.37 -6.64
CA GLY A 14 -15.22 0.06 -5.98
C GLY A 14 -13.81 -0.52 -6.03
N PHE A 15 -13.19 -0.53 -7.22
CA PHE A 15 -11.82 -1.00 -7.39
C PHE A 15 -10.82 -0.16 -6.57
N THR A 16 -10.87 1.17 -6.66
CA THR A 16 -9.91 2.06 -6.00
C THR A 16 -9.97 1.93 -4.48
N PHE A 17 -11.18 1.88 -3.91
CA PHE A 17 -11.36 1.71 -2.46
C PHE A 17 -10.93 0.32 -2.00
N GLY A 18 -11.32 -0.75 -2.70
CA GLY A 18 -10.88 -2.11 -2.40
C GLY A 18 -9.37 -2.25 -2.43
N PHE A 19 -8.75 -1.74 -3.50
CA PHE A 19 -7.30 -1.68 -3.64
C PHE A 19 -6.64 -0.90 -2.50
N ALA A 20 -7.13 0.29 -2.17
CA ALA A 20 -6.56 1.14 -1.12
C ALA A 20 -6.64 0.48 0.26
N ILE A 21 -7.77 -0.17 0.59
CA ILE A 21 -7.94 -0.88 1.87
C ILE A 21 -6.96 -2.04 1.97
N VAL A 22 -6.95 -2.93 0.97
CA VAL A 22 -6.08 -4.12 0.97
C VAL A 22 -4.60 -3.72 1.02
N SER A 23 -4.19 -2.80 0.16
CA SER A 23 -2.79 -2.34 0.09
C SER A 23 -2.35 -1.65 1.38
N THR A 24 -3.23 -0.85 2.02
CA THR A 24 -2.92 -0.17 3.29
C THR A 24 -2.70 -1.18 4.42
N ILE A 25 -3.56 -2.18 4.53
CA ILE A 25 -3.41 -3.23 5.54
C ILE A 25 -2.11 -4.00 5.32
N LEU A 26 -1.87 -4.46 4.09
CA LEU A 26 -0.69 -5.26 3.76
C LEU A 26 0.60 -4.47 3.96
N VAL A 27 0.69 -3.23 3.48
CA VAL A 27 1.91 -2.43 3.61
C VAL A 27 2.24 -2.15 5.08
N ASN A 28 1.24 -1.86 5.91
CA ASN A 28 1.48 -1.57 7.33
C ASN A 28 1.88 -2.83 8.10
N VAL A 29 1.27 -3.98 7.83
CA VAL A 29 1.66 -5.26 8.45
C VAL A 29 3.08 -5.65 8.05
N ILE A 30 3.40 -5.62 6.76
CA ILE A 30 4.73 -5.97 6.24
C ILE A 30 5.78 -4.99 6.72
N ALA A 31 5.52 -3.68 6.64
CA ALA A 31 6.47 -2.67 7.08
C ALA A 31 6.75 -2.72 8.58
N LEU A 32 5.73 -2.94 9.41
CA LEU A 32 5.91 -3.10 10.85
C LEU A 32 6.72 -4.36 11.17
N ALA A 33 6.43 -5.48 10.51
CA ALA A 33 7.19 -6.72 10.70
C ALA A 33 8.67 -6.55 10.32
N ILE A 34 8.95 -5.91 9.17
CA ILE A 34 10.33 -5.60 8.73
C ILE A 34 11.00 -4.63 9.71
N ALA A 35 10.31 -3.57 10.16
CA ALA A 35 10.85 -2.60 11.10
C ALA A 35 11.21 -3.23 12.44
N LEU A 36 10.36 -4.12 12.98
CA LEU A 36 10.65 -4.88 14.21
C LEU A 36 11.89 -5.77 14.03
N GLY A 37 12.00 -6.46 12.89
CA GLY A 37 13.18 -7.25 12.55
C GLY A 37 14.45 -6.39 12.45
N LEU A 38 14.38 -5.25 11.76
CA LEU A 38 15.49 -4.33 11.58
C LEU A 38 15.85 -3.54 12.86
N ASN A 39 14.94 -3.42 13.83
CA ASN A 39 15.21 -2.80 15.12
C ASN A 39 15.88 -3.77 16.10
N SER A 40 15.89 -5.07 15.81
CA SER A 40 16.61 -6.07 16.62
C SER A 40 18.13 -5.96 16.39
N LYS A 41 18.92 -6.56 17.31
CA LYS A 41 20.40 -6.59 17.22
C LYS A 41 20.87 -7.56 16.15
N ILE A 42 20.69 -7.21 14.86
CA ILE A 42 21.14 -8.03 13.74
C ILE A 42 22.48 -7.52 13.18
N LYS A 43 23.31 -8.44 12.70
CA LYS A 43 24.55 -8.08 11.98
C LYS A 43 24.19 -7.37 10.66
N PHE A 44 24.97 -6.36 10.27
CA PHE A 44 24.77 -5.59 9.03
C PHE A 44 23.44 -4.81 8.94
N GLN A 45 22.88 -4.41 10.07
CA GLN A 45 21.62 -3.64 10.14
C GLN A 45 21.58 -2.44 9.19
N ALA A 46 22.67 -1.68 9.07
CA ALA A 46 22.74 -0.54 8.16
C ALA A 46 22.62 -0.94 6.68
N ALA A 47 23.26 -2.04 6.29
CA ALA A 47 23.19 -2.55 4.93
C ALA A 47 21.75 -3.02 4.60
N PHE A 48 21.11 -3.75 5.50
CA PHE A 48 19.70 -4.17 5.32
C PHE A 48 18.76 -2.96 5.21
N ARG A 49 18.93 -1.93 6.05
CA ARG A 49 18.16 -0.68 5.93
C ARG A 49 18.33 -0.06 4.54
N GLY A 50 19.57 -0.02 4.02
CA GLY A 50 19.84 0.47 2.66
C GLY A 50 19.10 -0.34 1.59
N VAL A 51 19.19 -1.67 1.63
CA VAL A 51 18.52 -2.55 0.66
C VAL A 51 17.00 -2.38 0.68
N PHE A 52 16.40 -2.35 1.87
CA PHE A 52 14.95 -2.13 1.99
C PHE A 52 14.50 -0.74 1.55
N PHE A 53 15.40 0.25 1.49
CA PHE A 53 15.08 1.60 1.01
C PHE A 53 15.16 1.77 -0.51
N ILE A 54 15.91 0.90 -1.22
CA ILE A 54 16.10 0.98 -2.67
C ILE A 54 14.76 1.12 -3.43
N PRO A 55 13.69 0.35 -3.15
CA PRO A 55 12.43 0.45 -3.88
C PRO A 55 11.80 1.85 -3.85
N TYR A 56 11.98 2.59 -2.78
CA TYR A 56 11.40 3.93 -2.63
C TYR A 56 12.06 4.98 -3.53
N VAL A 57 13.36 4.81 -3.83
CA VAL A 57 14.12 5.76 -4.65
C VAL A 57 13.83 5.59 -6.14
N LEU A 58 13.35 4.42 -6.55
CA LEU A 58 13.08 4.12 -7.95
C LEU A 58 11.78 4.78 -8.42
N ALA A 59 11.77 5.28 -9.65
CA ALA A 59 10.59 5.88 -10.25
C ALA A 59 9.46 4.83 -10.41
N ILE A 60 8.26 5.20 -10.01
CA ILE A 60 7.07 4.33 -9.98
C ILE A 60 6.81 3.68 -11.34
N LEU A 61 6.84 4.48 -12.42
CA LEU A 61 6.61 3.99 -13.78
C LEU A 61 7.66 2.96 -14.22
N ILE A 62 8.93 3.18 -13.87
CA ILE A 62 10.01 2.24 -14.21
C ILE A 62 9.78 0.91 -13.50
N ILE A 63 9.48 0.94 -12.20
CA ILE A 63 9.13 -0.25 -11.43
C ILE A 63 7.93 -0.95 -12.06
N GLY A 64 6.89 -0.22 -12.39
CA GLY A 64 5.69 -0.78 -13.00
C GLY A 64 5.98 -1.53 -14.29
N TYR A 65 6.78 -0.97 -15.20
CA TYR A 65 7.16 -1.65 -16.44
C TYR A 65 8.07 -2.86 -16.21
N VAL A 66 9.00 -2.79 -15.26
CA VAL A 66 9.83 -3.94 -14.88
C VAL A 66 8.96 -5.07 -14.33
N PHE A 67 8.08 -4.78 -13.40
CA PHE A 67 7.16 -5.79 -12.85
C PHE A 67 6.16 -6.32 -13.88
N ASN A 68 5.68 -5.49 -14.81
CA ASN A 68 4.88 -5.96 -15.94
C ASN A 68 5.64 -7.05 -16.71
N TYR A 69 6.90 -6.80 -17.05
CA TYR A 69 7.73 -7.79 -17.72
C TYR A 69 7.95 -9.06 -16.88
N LEU A 70 8.19 -8.90 -15.57
CA LEU A 70 8.36 -10.04 -14.66
C LEU A 70 7.09 -10.90 -14.57
N PHE A 71 5.92 -10.31 -14.44
CA PHE A 71 4.64 -11.03 -14.37
C PHE A 71 4.27 -11.67 -15.71
N ALA A 72 4.58 -11.00 -16.82
CA ALA A 72 4.23 -11.50 -18.14
C ALA A 72 5.16 -12.61 -18.64
N ASN A 73 6.45 -12.60 -18.26
CA ASN A 73 7.47 -13.46 -18.85
C ASN A 73 8.28 -14.25 -17.81
N SER A 74 8.88 -13.56 -16.83
CA SER A 74 9.89 -14.20 -15.96
C SER A 74 9.25 -15.17 -14.97
N PHE A 75 8.20 -14.77 -14.25
CA PHE A 75 7.51 -15.66 -13.31
C PHE A 75 6.88 -16.86 -14.00
N PRO A 76 6.14 -16.71 -15.13
CA PRO A 76 5.65 -17.85 -15.90
C PRO A 76 6.76 -18.84 -16.31
N ALA A 77 7.90 -18.35 -16.77
CA ALA A 77 9.04 -19.20 -17.15
C ALA A 77 9.61 -19.98 -15.96
N VAL A 78 9.78 -19.30 -14.81
CA VAL A 78 10.28 -19.93 -13.57
C VAL A 78 9.29 -20.99 -13.07
N PHE A 79 7.99 -20.70 -13.02
CA PHE A 79 6.99 -21.66 -12.56
C PHE A 79 6.87 -22.87 -13.49
N THR A 80 7.01 -22.66 -14.80
CA THR A 80 7.08 -23.77 -15.75
C THR A 80 8.31 -24.66 -15.51
N ALA A 81 9.47 -24.06 -15.29
CA ALA A 81 10.70 -24.79 -15.00
C ALA A 81 10.64 -25.56 -13.66
N LEU A 82 9.89 -25.05 -12.68
CA LEU A 82 9.64 -25.73 -11.39
C LEU A 82 8.54 -26.80 -11.45
N GLY A 83 7.94 -27.06 -12.61
CA GLY A 83 6.86 -28.04 -12.77
C GLY A 83 5.54 -27.61 -12.14
N LEU A 84 5.29 -26.30 -12.04
CA LEU A 84 4.06 -25.71 -11.50
C LEU A 84 3.22 -25.02 -12.61
N PRO A 85 2.69 -25.76 -13.60
CA PRO A 85 2.03 -25.17 -14.77
C PRO A 85 0.75 -24.38 -14.41
N GLY A 86 0.11 -24.67 -13.29
CA GLY A 86 -1.05 -23.90 -12.82
C GLY A 86 -0.74 -22.44 -12.45
N LEU A 87 0.53 -22.08 -12.21
CA LEU A 87 0.99 -20.75 -11.89
C LEU A 87 1.78 -20.08 -13.03
N SER A 88 1.90 -20.76 -14.19
CA SER A 88 2.68 -20.28 -15.33
C SER A 88 1.93 -19.29 -16.24
N GLY A 89 0.70 -18.92 -15.89
CA GLY A 89 -0.06 -17.87 -16.59
C GLY A 89 0.43 -16.47 -16.26
N ASN A 90 0.24 -15.53 -17.20
CA ASN A 90 0.45 -14.12 -16.91
C ASN A 90 -0.62 -13.62 -15.94
N LEU A 91 -0.19 -13.30 -14.71
CA LEU A 91 -1.07 -12.81 -13.64
C LEU A 91 -1.87 -11.56 -14.06
N LEU A 92 -1.24 -10.67 -14.83
CA LEU A 92 -1.86 -9.40 -15.26
C LEU A 92 -2.85 -9.57 -16.41
N ALA A 93 -2.88 -10.73 -17.07
CA ALA A 93 -3.81 -11.03 -18.17
C ALA A 93 -5.18 -11.53 -17.69
N SER A 94 -5.32 -11.87 -16.42
CA SER A 94 -6.58 -12.34 -15.82
C SER A 94 -7.37 -11.18 -15.21
N PRO A 95 -8.64 -10.96 -15.59
CA PRO A 95 -9.48 -9.94 -14.95
C PRO A 95 -9.64 -10.13 -13.45
N ASP A 96 -9.66 -11.38 -12.98
CA ASP A 96 -9.87 -11.72 -11.57
C ASP A 96 -8.60 -11.55 -10.72
N PHE A 97 -7.40 -11.62 -11.31
CA PHE A 97 -6.13 -11.65 -10.57
C PHE A 97 -5.19 -10.49 -10.88
N ALA A 98 -5.43 -9.70 -11.94
CA ALA A 98 -4.55 -8.59 -12.31
C ALA A 98 -4.33 -7.58 -11.17
N TRP A 99 -5.36 -7.31 -10.36
CA TRP A 99 -5.27 -6.42 -9.21
C TRP A 99 -4.24 -6.90 -8.16
N ILE A 100 -4.03 -8.21 -8.04
CA ILE A 100 -3.03 -8.79 -7.11
C ILE A 100 -1.62 -8.37 -7.52
N GLY A 101 -1.31 -8.41 -8.83
CA GLY A 101 -0.03 -7.94 -9.35
C GLY A 101 0.24 -6.47 -9.04
N ILE A 102 -0.82 -5.64 -9.14
CA ILE A 102 -0.73 -4.22 -8.79
C ILE A 102 -0.49 -4.06 -7.27
N VAL A 103 -1.23 -4.79 -6.43
CA VAL A 103 -1.04 -4.78 -4.96
C VAL A 103 0.38 -5.20 -4.58
N ILE A 104 0.88 -6.31 -5.12
CA ILE A 104 2.25 -6.81 -4.82
C ILE A 104 3.29 -5.73 -5.12
N THR A 105 3.25 -5.16 -6.32
CA THR A 105 4.21 -4.14 -6.76
C THR A 105 4.13 -2.89 -5.92
N THR A 106 2.91 -2.40 -5.67
CA THR A 106 2.66 -1.18 -4.91
C THR A 106 3.06 -1.33 -3.44
N VAL A 107 2.68 -2.44 -2.81
CA VAL A 107 3.03 -2.74 -1.41
C VAL A 107 4.53 -2.90 -1.24
N TRP A 108 5.21 -3.62 -2.15
CA TRP A 108 6.65 -3.78 -2.13
C TRP A 108 7.38 -2.42 -2.18
N GLN A 109 6.96 -1.53 -3.07
CA GLN A 109 7.56 -0.20 -3.20
C GLN A 109 7.25 0.69 -1.99
N ALA A 110 5.99 0.74 -1.56
CA ALA A 110 5.55 1.59 -0.47
C ALA A 110 6.07 1.14 0.91
N ALA A 111 6.32 -0.17 1.10
CA ALA A 111 6.83 -0.71 2.35
C ALA A 111 8.13 -0.04 2.79
N ALA A 112 9.00 0.34 1.85
CA ALA A 112 10.27 1.02 2.13
C ALA A 112 10.09 2.29 2.98
N PHE A 113 9.19 3.18 2.58
CA PHE A 113 8.90 4.42 3.32
C PHE A 113 8.24 4.14 4.67
N ASN A 114 7.27 3.23 4.69
CA ASN A 114 6.57 2.86 5.92
C ASN A 114 7.49 2.22 6.96
N VAL A 115 8.48 1.41 6.52
CA VAL A 115 9.52 0.82 7.41
C VAL A 115 10.31 1.92 8.11
N ILE A 116 10.72 2.97 7.40
CA ILE A 116 11.49 4.08 7.98
C ILE A 116 10.68 4.78 9.06
N LEU A 117 9.40 5.07 8.82
CA LEU A 117 8.55 5.70 9.81
C LEU A 117 8.36 4.82 11.05
N TYR A 118 8.15 3.51 10.88
CA TYR A 118 8.08 2.59 12.03
C TYR A 118 9.40 2.48 12.77
N LEU A 119 10.55 2.43 12.06
CA LEU A 119 11.85 2.43 12.70
C LEU A 119 12.10 3.71 13.52
N ALA A 120 11.69 4.87 12.99
CA ALA A 120 11.76 6.12 13.75
C ALA A 120 10.97 6.03 15.05
N GLY A 121 9.73 5.51 15.00
CA GLY A 121 8.92 5.29 16.20
C GLY A 121 9.51 4.27 17.16
N LEU A 122 10.02 3.14 16.67
CA LEU A 122 10.64 2.14 17.53
C LEU A 122 11.90 2.64 18.25
N GLN A 123 12.60 3.58 17.65
CA GLN A 123 13.82 4.17 18.25
C GLN A 123 13.53 5.21 19.34
N THR A 124 12.30 5.70 19.48
CA THR A 124 11.91 6.59 20.58
C THR A 124 11.64 5.87 21.89
N ILE A 125 11.50 4.54 21.85
CA ILE A 125 11.18 3.74 23.04
C ILE A 125 12.46 3.49 23.86
N SER A 126 12.44 3.87 25.17
CA SER A 126 13.57 3.62 26.06
C SER A 126 13.84 2.11 26.22
N ALA A 127 15.12 1.75 26.21
CA ALA A 127 15.56 0.37 26.48
C ALA A 127 15.15 -0.10 27.88
N ASP A 128 15.12 0.81 28.86
CA ASP A 128 14.78 0.51 30.26
C ASP A 128 13.39 -0.13 30.39
N LEU A 129 12.43 0.28 29.53
CA LEU A 129 11.10 -0.32 29.55
C LEU A 129 11.13 -1.80 29.14
N TYR A 130 11.99 -2.16 28.21
CA TYR A 130 12.16 -3.56 27.79
C TYR A 130 12.95 -4.37 28.83
N GLU A 131 13.90 -3.75 29.51
CA GLU A 131 14.68 -4.38 30.59
C GLU A 131 13.79 -4.67 31.80
N ALA A 132 12.99 -3.69 32.23
CA ALA A 132 12.03 -3.85 33.31
C ALA A 132 11.03 -4.98 33.00
N ALA A 133 10.45 -4.96 31.78
CA ALA A 133 9.53 -6.00 31.34
C ALA A 133 10.20 -7.40 31.25
N ALA A 134 11.50 -7.46 30.99
CA ALA A 134 12.24 -8.72 30.99
C ALA A 134 12.43 -9.26 32.40
N ILE A 135 12.70 -8.40 33.38
CA ILE A 135 12.79 -8.75 34.81
C ILE A 135 11.44 -9.29 35.31
N ASP A 136 10.33 -8.66 34.88
CA ASP A 136 8.95 -9.13 35.17
C ASP A 136 8.55 -10.41 34.43
N GLY A 137 9.45 -11.02 33.65
CA GLY A 137 9.18 -12.25 32.92
C GLY A 137 8.23 -12.09 31.71
N ALA A 138 8.05 -10.85 31.19
CA ALA A 138 7.17 -10.63 30.06
C ALA A 138 7.70 -11.27 28.78
N SER A 139 6.87 -12.11 28.14
CA SER A 139 7.17 -12.72 26.84
C SER A 139 7.31 -11.67 25.73
N GLY A 140 7.95 -12.02 24.60
CA GLY A 140 8.10 -11.12 23.44
C GLY A 140 6.76 -10.58 22.93
N TRP A 141 5.71 -11.43 22.86
CA TRP A 141 4.38 -10.99 22.47
C TRP A 141 3.74 -10.04 23.48
N ARG A 142 3.92 -10.28 24.77
CA ARG A 142 3.41 -9.38 25.82
C ARG A 142 4.10 -8.03 25.76
N ARG A 143 5.44 -7.99 25.58
CA ARG A 143 6.21 -6.75 25.37
C ARG A 143 5.74 -5.99 24.12
N PHE A 144 5.53 -6.71 23.00
CA PHE A 144 5.01 -6.09 21.78
C PHE A 144 3.63 -5.44 22.02
N ARG A 145 2.68 -6.18 22.60
CA ARG A 145 1.29 -5.71 22.77
C ARG A 145 1.16 -4.61 23.82
N SER A 146 1.93 -4.66 24.92
CA SER A 146 1.75 -3.77 26.06
C SER A 146 2.75 -2.59 26.11
N ILE A 147 3.85 -2.66 25.36
CA ILE A 147 4.87 -1.62 25.35
C ILE A 147 5.05 -1.09 23.92
N THR A 148 5.49 -1.95 22.99
CA THR A 148 5.90 -1.51 21.66
C THR A 148 4.74 -0.90 20.88
N PHE A 149 3.66 -1.65 20.70
CA PHE A 149 2.53 -1.22 19.85
C PHE A 149 1.83 0.04 20.38
N PRO A 150 1.55 0.19 21.68
CA PRO A 150 1.01 1.43 22.22
C PRO A 150 1.92 2.64 22.01
N LEU A 151 3.22 2.50 22.28
CA LEU A 151 4.17 3.61 22.20
C LEU A 151 4.47 4.07 20.77
N ILE A 152 4.32 3.19 19.77
CA ILE A 152 4.40 3.59 18.35
C ILE A 152 3.05 4.00 17.75
N GLY A 153 2.00 4.16 18.55
CA GLY A 153 0.62 4.42 18.10
C GLY A 153 0.54 5.61 17.14
N ALA A 154 1.21 6.73 17.45
CA ALA A 154 1.26 7.90 16.59
C ALA A 154 1.86 7.59 15.20
N TYR A 155 2.97 6.83 15.17
CA TYR A 155 3.61 6.42 13.92
C TYR A 155 2.74 5.44 13.12
N PHE A 156 2.00 4.55 13.81
CA PHE A 156 1.03 3.69 13.17
C PHE A 156 -0.10 4.51 12.52
N THR A 157 -0.64 5.49 13.24
CA THR A 157 -1.69 6.39 12.74
C THR A 157 -1.21 7.15 11.50
N ILE A 158 -0.02 7.74 11.56
CA ILE A 158 0.57 8.47 10.42
C ILE A 158 0.75 7.55 9.21
N ASN A 159 1.35 6.37 9.40
CA ASN A 159 1.55 5.39 8.32
C ASN A 159 0.23 4.98 7.66
N MET A 160 -0.78 4.66 8.48
CA MET A 160 -2.12 4.27 7.98
C MET A 160 -2.76 5.37 7.13
N VAL A 161 -2.72 6.62 7.61
CA VAL A 161 -3.34 7.75 6.90
C VAL A 161 -2.60 8.08 5.60
N LEU A 162 -1.26 8.15 5.65
CA LEU A 162 -0.46 8.47 4.47
C LEU A 162 -0.58 7.38 3.39
N SER A 163 -0.49 6.10 3.78
CA SER A 163 -0.63 4.98 2.85
C SER A 163 -2.01 4.94 2.21
N PHE A 164 -3.07 5.07 3.01
CA PHE A 164 -4.44 5.02 2.49
C PHE A 164 -4.72 6.15 1.51
N LYS A 165 -4.33 7.39 1.88
CA LYS A 165 -4.43 8.54 0.99
C LYS A 165 -3.67 8.30 -0.33
N SER A 166 -2.44 7.79 -0.24
CA SER A 166 -1.60 7.53 -1.42
C SER A 166 -2.24 6.49 -2.34
N PHE A 167 -2.77 5.41 -1.77
CA PHE A 167 -3.39 4.33 -2.54
C PHE A 167 -4.76 4.70 -3.12
N LEU A 168 -5.50 5.59 -2.49
CA LEU A 168 -6.68 6.20 -3.12
C LEU A 168 -6.31 6.96 -4.40
N GLN A 169 -5.13 7.53 -4.50
CA GLN A 169 -4.66 8.30 -5.67
C GLN A 169 -3.84 7.46 -6.67
N VAL A 170 -3.96 6.11 -6.60
CA VAL A 170 -3.21 5.21 -7.49
C VAL A 170 -3.51 5.48 -8.96
N PHE A 171 -2.46 5.75 -9.72
CA PHE A 171 -2.50 6.02 -11.16
C PHE A 171 -1.31 5.39 -11.89
N ASP A 172 -0.10 5.81 -11.56
CA ASP A 172 1.13 5.43 -12.27
C ASP A 172 1.38 3.93 -12.31
N GLN A 173 1.16 3.24 -11.18
CA GLN A 173 1.30 1.78 -11.10
C GLN A 173 0.31 1.08 -12.03
N ILE A 174 -0.94 1.55 -12.06
CA ILE A 174 -1.98 0.97 -12.92
C ILE A 174 -1.63 1.19 -14.39
N VAL A 175 -1.23 2.42 -14.75
CA VAL A 175 -0.83 2.74 -16.13
C VAL A 175 0.32 1.84 -16.59
N ALA A 176 1.35 1.66 -15.78
CA ALA A 176 2.54 0.91 -16.15
C ALA A 176 2.34 -0.62 -16.13
N LEU A 177 1.50 -1.14 -15.22
CA LEU A 177 1.31 -2.59 -15.06
C LEU A 177 0.24 -3.15 -15.99
N THR A 178 -0.92 -2.51 -16.06
CA THR A 178 -2.11 -3.08 -16.73
C THR A 178 -2.77 -2.10 -17.71
N ALA A 179 -2.38 -0.83 -17.67
CA ALA A 179 -3.12 0.23 -18.34
C ALA A 179 -4.64 0.15 -18.07
N GLY A 180 -5.05 -0.23 -16.84
CA GLY A 180 -6.44 -0.38 -16.43
C GLY A 180 -7.13 -1.69 -16.83
N GLY A 181 -6.42 -2.58 -17.54
CA GLY A 181 -6.92 -3.87 -18.04
C GLY A 181 -6.70 -5.05 -17.09
N PRO A 182 -7.11 -6.26 -17.52
CA PRO A 182 -7.86 -6.59 -18.75
C PRO A 182 -9.25 -5.96 -18.81
N GLY A 183 -9.64 -5.49 -19.98
CA GLY A 183 -10.88 -4.70 -20.13
C GLY A 183 -10.81 -3.42 -19.30
N THR A 184 -11.63 -3.31 -18.26
CA THR A 184 -11.67 -2.19 -17.29
C THR A 184 -11.48 -2.65 -15.84
N SER A 185 -11.05 -3.91 -15.64
CA SER A 185 -11.05 -4.58 -14.33
C SER A 185 -10.14 -3.92 -13.28
N THR A 186 -9.14 -3.16 -13.71
CA THR A 186 -8.19 -2.47 -12.83
C THR A 186 -8.17 -0.95 -13.06
N GLU A 187 -9.25 -0.38 -13.61
CA GLU A 187 -9.34 1.07 -13.76
C GLU A 187 -9.56 1.77 -12.42
N SER A 188 -8.61 2.63 -12.00
CA SER A 188 -8.82 3.53 -10.87
C SER A 188 -9.62 4.77 -11.28
N ILE A 189 -10.20 5.46 -10.30
CA ILE A 189 -10.90 6.73 -10.52
C ILE A 189 -9.98 7.73 -11.22
N ALA A 190 -8.71 7.84 -10.80
CA ALA A 190 -7.73 8.74 -11.41
C ALA A 190 -7.52 8.42 -12.90
N LEU A 191 -7.49 7.13 -13.27
CA LEU A 191 -7.35 6.69 -14.66
C LEU A 191 -8.61 6.99 -15.49
N VAL A 192 -9.80 6.79 -14.92
CA VAL A 192 -11.09 7.13 -15.57
C VAL A 192 -11.16 8.63 -15.84
N ILE A 193 -10.84 9.47 -14.85
CA ILE A 193 -10.81 10.94 -15.01
C ILE A 193 -9.82 11.34 -16.10
N PHE A 194 -8.61 10.79 -16.09
CA PHE A 194 -7.58 11.10 -17.08
C PHE A 194 -8.03 10.71 -18.50
N ARG A 195 -8.49 9.48 -18.69
CA ARG A 195 -8.90 9.00 -20.02
C ARG A 195 -10.13 9.70 -20.54
N GLY A 196 -11.17 9.84 -19.75
CA GLY A 196 -12.41 10.50 -20.18
C GLY A 196 -12.19 11.99 -20.44
N GLY A 197 -11.38 12.66 -19.62
CA GLY A 197 -11.06 14.08 -19.81
C GLY A 197 -10.14 14.32 -20.99
N PHE A 198 -8.94 13.74 -20.98
CA PHE A 198 -7.89 14.10 -21.96
C PHE A 198 -7.94 13.28 -23.25
N GLN A 199 -8.49 12.10 -23.25
CA GLN A 199 -8.58 11.21 -24.42
C GLN A 199 -10.00 11.11 -24.99
N GLY A 200 -11.03 11.16 -24.11
CA GLY A 200 -12.43 11.05 -24.49
C GLY A 200 -13.12 12.39 -24.78
N GLY A 201 -12.48 13.52 -24.52
CA GLY A 201 -13.06 14.85 -24.76
C GLY A 201 -14.17 15.26 -23.75
N GLU A 202 -14.38 14.50 -22.69
CA GLU A 202 -15.43 14.72 -21.69
C GLU A 202 -14.96 15.64 -20.54
N TYR A 203 -14.27 16.72 -20.85
CA TYR A 203 -13.63 17.59 -19.86
C TYR A 203 -14.57 18.02 -18.74
N GLY A 204 -15.75 18.56 -19.06
CA GLY A 204 -16.68 19.07 -18.05
C GLY A 204 -17.17 17.97 -17.11
N TYR A 205 -17.45 16.77 -17.63
CA TYR A 205 -17.91 15.64 -16.84
C TYR A 205 -16.80 15.11 -15.92
N GLN A 206 -15.61 14.92 -16.47
CA GLN A 206 -14.47 14.40 -15.70
C GLN A 206 -13.91 15.40 -14.69
N MET A 207 -14.00 16.71 -14.96
CA MET A 207 -13.70 17.74 -13.96
C MET A 207 -14.68 17.70 -12.79
N ALA A 208 -15.97 17.49 -13.05
CA ALA A 208 -16.96 17.28 -11.98
C ALA A 208 -16.64 16.02 -11.16
N ASN A 209 -16.26 14.92 -11.83
CA ASN A 209 -15.81 13.69 -11.18
C ASN A 209 -14.59 13.92 -10.29
N ALA A 210 -13.59 14.65 -10.79
CA ALA A 210 -12.38 14.99 -10.03
C ALA A 210 -12.70 15.80 -8.77
N VAL A 211 -13.62 16.78 -8.86
CA VAL A 211 -14.05 17.57 -7.70
C VAL A 211 -14.80 16.69 -6.67
N VAL A 212 -15.70 15.83 -7.12
CA VAL A 212 -16.38 14.87 -6.22
C VAL A 212 -15.35 13.97 -5.55
N TYR A 213 -14.39 13.45 -6.33
CA TYR A 213 -13.35 12.58 -5.80
C TYR A 213 -12.45 13.29 -4.78
N LEU A 214 -12.11 14.54 -4.99
CA LEU A 214 -11.37 15.36 -4.03
C LEU A 214 -12.10 15.41 -2.67
N PHE A 215 -13.41 15.71 -2.68
CA PHE A 215 -14.20 15.72 -1.45
C PHE A 215 -14.27 14.36 -0.78
N VAL A 216 -14.41 13.30 -1.57
CA VAL A 216 -14.40 11.92 -1.05
C VAL A 216 -13.09 11.61 -0.34
N ILE A 217 -11.93 11.93 -0.94
CA ILE A 217 -10.60 11.72 -0.32
C ILE A 217 -10.48 12.52 0.98
N ILE A 218 -10.89 13.79 0.99
CA ILE A 218 -10.82 14.65 2.18
C ILE A 218 -11.67 14.05 3.31
N ILE A 219 -12.93 13.73 3.04
CA ILE A 219 -13.87 13.19 4.02
C ILE A 219 -13.34 11.88 4.60
N VAL A 220 -12.94 10.96 3.73
CA VAL A 220 -12.47 9.64 4.16
C VAL A 220 -11.16 9.73 4.95
N SER A 221 -10.21 10.57 4.51
CA SER A 221 -8.95 10.79 5.23
C SER A 221 -9.19 11.43 6.60
N PHE A 222 -10.11 12.39 6.69
CA PHE A 222 -10.48 13.01 7.96
C PHE A 222 -11.16 12.03 8.92
N LEU A 223 -12.09 11.22 8.42
CA LEU A 223 -12.76 10.18 9.21
C LEU A 223 -11.75 9.14 9.71
N GLN A 224 -10.85 8.67 8.84
CA GLN A 224 -9.79 7.73 9.21
C GLN A 224 -8.91 8.31 10.32
N LEU A 225 -8.42 9.54 10.14
CA LEU A 225 -7.60 10.21 11.15
C LEU A 225 -8.33 10.31 12.50
N ARG A 226 -9.59 10.74 12.49
CA ARG A 226 -10.39 10.89 13.70
C ARG A 226 -10.62 9.56 14.43
N ILE A 227 -10.85 8.47 13.68
CA ILE A 227 -11.03 7.12 14.26
C ILE A 227 -9.73 6.62 14.89
N LEU A 228 -8.59 6.79 14.21
CA LEU A 228 -7.29 6.32 14.68
C LEU A 228 -6.82 7.12 15.91
N GLN A 229 -6.96 8.43 15.92
CA GLN A 229 -6.59 9.28 17.07
C GLN A 229 -7.42 8.98 18.33
N ARG A 230 -8.69 8.62 18.19
CA ARG A 230 -9.51 8.20 19.36
C ARG A 230 -8.97 6.92 20.01
N ARG A 231 -8.42 6.01 19.21
CA ARG A 231 -7.79 4.78 19.75
C ARG A 231 -6.46 5.08 20.42
N GLU A 232 -5.68 5.99 19.87
CA GLU A 232 -4.41 6.43 20.45
C GLU A 232 -4.60 7.06 21.83
N ALA A 233 -5.59 7.95 21.99
CA ALA A 233 -5.95 8.55 23.27
C ALA A 233 -6.43 7.52 24.34
N SER A 234 -6.80 6.32 23.95
CA SER A 234 -7.20 5.27 24.91
C SER A 234 -6.01 4.45 25.43
N PHE A 235 -4.81 4.64 24.90
CA PHE A 235 -3.57 3.96 25.31
C PHE A 235 -2.59 4.88 26.02
N SER A 236 -2.83 6.19 26.01
CA SER A 236 -2.11 7.20 26.79
C SER A 236 -2.76 7.43 28.15
#